data_192919923e20cbe0d5ba477d32e9eaee
#
_entry.id   192919923e20cbe0d5ba477d32e9eaee
#
_cell.length_a   1.000
_cell.length_b   1.000
_cell.length_c   1.000
_cell.angle_alpha   90.00
_cell.angle_beta   90.00
_cell.angle_gamma   90.00
#
_symmetry.space_group_name_H-M   'P 1'
#
loop_
_entity.id
_entity.type
_entity.pdbx_description
1 polymer ?
#
loop_
_entity_poly.entity_id
_entity_poly.type
_entity_poly.pdbx_seq_one_letter_code
_entity_poly.pdbx_strand_id
1 'polypeptide(L)'
;MKYEVLTKDGRAKSARMETVHGIIETPVFMNVGTVGAIKGAVSTDDLREIGTQVELSNTYHLHVRTGDRLIKQFGGLHKFMNWDRPILTDSGGFQVFSLAKLRRIREEGVQFNSHIDGRKIFMGPEESMQIQSNLGSTIAMAFDECPPSRASDQYIRDSVDRTTRWLLRCKEEMARLNALPDTVNREQLLFGINQGGVVDEIRIEHARTIREMNLDGYAIGGLAVGESHEEMYHILDVTVPHLPEDKPVYLMGVGTPVNILEAVDRGVDFFDCVYPSRNGRHGYVYTNQGKLNLFNQQYELDSRPIEEGCGCPACRSYSRAYIRHLLKAKEMLGMRLCTLHNLYFYNTMMKEIREAIRERRYAGYKASKLAGMEGPPKG
;
A
#
# COMPACT_ATOMS: atom_id res chain seq x y z
N MET A 1 17.34 9.13 7.16
CA MET A 1 17.01 7.82 6.54
C MET A 1 18.23 7.28 5.79
N LYS A 2 18.53 5.97 5.89
CA LYS A 2 19.49 5.28 5.04
C LYS A 2 18.75 4.25 4.20
N TYR A 3 18.84 4.34 2.87
CA TYR A 3 18.36 3.33 1.94
C TYR A 3 19.56 2.74 1.19
N GLU A 4 19.71 1.43 1.24
CA GLU A 4 20.86 0.73 0.69
C GLU A 4 20.40 -0.43 -0.20
N VAL A 5 20.73 -0.35 -1.49
CA VAL A 5 20.48 -1.45 -2.43
C VAL A 5 21.52 -2.54 -2.20
N LEU A 6 21.09 -3.71 -1.75
CA LEU A 6 21.95 -4.84 -1.42
C LEU A 6 22.30 -5.68 -2.65
N THR A 7 21.32 -5.94 -3.50
CA THR A 7 21.48 -6.77 -4.71
C THR A 7 20.49 -6.32 -5.78
N LYS A 8 20.91 -6.41 -7.03
CA LYS A 8 20.07 -6.23 -8.22
C LYS A 8 20.05 -7.52 -9.05
N ASP A 9 18.91 -7.81 -9.66
CA ASP A 9 18.69 -8.86 -10.65
C ASP A 9 17.82 -8.28 -11.77
N GLY A 10 18.46 -7.84 -12.86
CA GLY A 10 17.84 -6.95 -13.83
C GLY A 10 17.49 -5.59 -13.20
N ARG A 11 16.23 -5.16 -13.31
CA ARG A 11 15.72 -3.95 -12.62
C ARG A 11 15.18 -4.25 -11.23
N ALA A 12 14.89 -5.51 -10.91
CA ALA A 12 14.49 -5.91 -9.56
C ALA A 12 15.63 -5.69 -8.58
N LYS A 13 15.32 -5.14 -7.41
CA LYS A 13 16.32 -4.85 -6.38
C LYS A 13 15.86 -5.31 -5.00
N SER A 14 16.78 -5.92 -4.25
CA SER A 14 16.64 -6.15 -2.82
C SER A 14 17.39 -5.06 -2.09
N ALA A 15 16.70 -4.34 -1.21
CA ALA A 15 17.29 -3.22 -0.48
C ALA A 15 16.88 -3.23 0.99
N ARG A 16 17.54 -2.38 1.78
CA ARG A 16 17.30 -2.17 3.20
C ARG A 16 17.11 -0.68 3.46
N MET A 17 16.01 -0.35 4.12
CA MET A 17 15.67 1.01 4.53
C MET A 17 15.67 1.09 6.05
N GLU A 18 16.54 1.94 6.62
CA GLU A 18 16.59 2.20 8.05
C GLU A 18 15.69 3.38 8.40
N THR A 19 14.80 3.17 9.37
CA THR A 19 13.86 4.18 9.86
C THR A 19 13.90 4.26 11.39
N VAL A 20 13.30 5.30 11.96
CA VAL A 20 13.20 5.46 13.43
C VAL A 20 12.37 4.35 14.09
N HIS A 21 11.49 3.67 13.35
CA HIS A 21 10.65 2.57 13.85
C HIS A 21 11.12 1.18 13.40
N GLY A 22 12.36 1.07 12.93
CA GLY A 22 12.94 -0.20 12.51
C GLY A 22 13.31 -0.25 11.04
N ILE A 23 13.69 -1.45 10.62
CA ILE A 23 14.20 -1.73 9.29
C ILE A 23 13.07 -2.23 8.40
N ILE A 24 13.07 -1.76 7.15
CA ILE A 24 12.21 -2.29 6.08
C ILE A 24 13.13 -2.96 5.05
N GLU A 25 12.92 -4.25 4.82
CA GLU A 25 13.54 -4.97 3.71
C GLU A 25 12.61 -4.92 2.49
N THR A 26 13.10 -4.43 1.37
CA THR A 26 12.33 -4.32 0.12
C THR A 26 12.76 -5.37 -0.90
N PRO A 27 11.85 -5.79 -1.83
CA PRO A 27 10.46 -5.40 -1.96
C PRO A 27 9.58 -5.79 -0.75
N VAL A 28 8.57 -4.96 -0.46
CA VAL A 28 7.68 -5.14 0.70
C VAL A 28 6.21 -4.89 0.32
N PHE A 29 5.31 -5.68 0.91
CA PHE A 29 3.88 -5.43 0.87
C PHE A 29 3.42 -4.82 2.21
N MET A 30 2.77 -3.67 2.15
CA MET A 30 2.22 -2.99 3.33
C MET A 30 0.80 -3.47 3.57
N ASN A 31 0.56 -4.05 4.75
CA ASN A 31 -0.76 -4.53 5.11
C ASN A 31 -1.67 -3.33 5.47
N VAL A 32 -2.82 -3.22 4.79
CA VAL A 32 -3.69 -2.03 4.88
C VAL A 32 -4.62 -2.09 6.07
N GLY A 33 -4.32 -1.27 7.07
CA GLY A 33 -5.13 -1.03 8.26
C GLY A 33 -5.82 0.32 8.23
N THR A 34 -6.88 0.45 7.47
CA THR A 34 -7.61 1.70 7.13
C THR A 34 -7.76 2.68 8.30
N VAL A 35 -8.05 2.19 9.50
CA VAL A 35 -8.29 3.00 10.71
C VAL A 35 -7.38 2.57 11.87
N GLY A 36 -6.12 2.23 11.58
CA GLY A 36 -5.21 1.66 12.55
C GLY A 36 -5.55 0.21 12.91
N ALA A 37 -6.25 -0.49 12.02
CA ALA A 37 -6.61 -1.89 12.16
C ALA A 37 -6.93 -2.53 10.81
N ILE A 38 -6.51 -3.77 10.62
CA ILE A 38 -6.84 -4.53 9.42
C ILE A 38 -8.30 -5.02 9.52
N LYS A 39 -9.10 -4.71 8.51
CA LYS A 39 -10.47 -5.24 8.41
C LYS A 39 -10.45 -6.77 8.30
N GLY A 40 -11.16 -7.44 9.20
CA GLY A 40 -11.15 -8.90 9.33
C GLY A 40 -10.68 -9.36 10.71
N ALA A 41 -10.71 -8.45 11.70
CA ALA A 41 -10.39 -8.73 13.10
C ALA A 41 -8.95 -9.26 13.30
N VAL A 42 -7.99 -8.68 12.59
CA VAL A 42 -6.56 -8.99 12.72
C VAL A 42 -5.93 -7.99 13.67
N SER A 43 -5.33 -8.48 14.75
CA SER A 43 -4.65 -7.68 15.76
C SER A 43 -3.21 -7.35 15.34
N THR A 44 -2.57 -6.43 16.08
CA THR A 44 -1.14 -6.14 15.91
C THR A 44 -0.26 -7.33 16.28
N ASP A 45 -0.68 -8.18 17.22
CA ASP A 45 0.03 -9.41 17.54
C ASP A 45 -0.05 -10.42 16.38
N ASP A 46 -1.21 -10.55 15.74
CA ASP A 46 -1.34 -11.34 14.52
C ASP A 46 -0.40 -10.81 13.42
N LEU A 47 -0.32 -9.49 13.24
CA LEU A 47 0.57 -8.87 12.24
C LEU A 47 2.05 -9.17 12.54
N ARG A 48 2.46 -9.18 13.82
CA ARG A 48 3.81 -9.58 14.21
C ARG A 48 4.07 -11.05 13.88
N GLU A 49 3.13 -11.92 14.21
CA GLU A 49 3.23 -13.38 13.96
C GLU A 49 3.36 -13.70 12.47
N ILE A 50 2.60 -13.02 11.61
CA ILE A 50 2.66 -13.24 10.16
C ILE A 50 3.78 -12.47 9.45
N GLY A 51 4.67 -11.81 10.21
CA GLY A 51 5.86 -11.17 9.66
C GLY A 51 5.62 -9.86 8.92
N THR A 52 4.56 -9.12 9.25
CA THR A 52 4.31 -7.78 8.69
C THR A 52 5.44 -6.84 9.05
N GLN A 53 6.04 -6.19 8.05
CA GLN A 53 7.10 -5.20 8.27
C GLN A 53 6.56 -3.78 8.36
N VAL A 54 5.58 -3.45 7.52
CA VAL A 54 5.00 -2.11 7.42
C VAL A 54 3.48 -2.21 7.40
N GLU A 55 2.83 -1.41 8.22
CA GLU A 55 1.38 -1.23 8.18
C GLU A 55 1.07 0.07 7.43
N LEU A 56 0.00 0.09 6.63
CA LEU A 56 -0.49 1.30 5.98
C LEU A 56 -1.81 1.73 6.62
N SER A 57 -1.86 2.95 7.13
CA SER A 57 -3.07 3.58 7.68
C SER A 57 -3.55 4.76 6.83
N ASN A 58 -4.87 4.94 6.75
CA ASN A 58 -5.46 5.98 5.93
C ASN A 58 -5.71 7.29 6.71
N THR A 59 -5.00 8.33 6.31
CA THR A 59 -5.05 9.68 6.90
C THR A 59 -6.47 10.25 6.97
N TYR A 60 -7.20 10.22 5.85
CA TYR A 60 -8.57 10.73 5.80
C TYR A 60 -9.49 10.01 6.78
N HIS A 61 -9.47 8.68 6.80
CA HIS A 61 -10.34 7.89 7.68
C HIS A 61 -10.06 8.10 9.16
N LEU A 62 -8.79 8.21 9.53
CA LEU A 62 -8.38 8.49 10.92
C LEU A 62 -8.77 9.90 11.33
N HIS A 63 -8.58 10.89 10.45
CA HIS A 63 -8.97 12.29 10.71
C HIS A 63 -10.47 12.45 10.95
N VAL A 64 -11.31 11.87 10.08
CA VAL A 64 -12.77 12.09 10.14
C VAL A 64 -13.48 11.22 11.18
N ARG A 65 -12.89 10.12 11.64
CA ARG A 65 -13.50 9.20 12.63
C ARG A 65 -13.01 9.49 14.04
N THR A 66 -11.76 9.14 14.31
CA THR A 66 -11.15 9.26 15.63
C THR A 66 -10.66 10.69 15.89
N GLY A 67 -10.08 11.31 14.86
CA GLY A 67 -9.42 12.60 14.93
C GLY A 67 -7.91 12.48 15.23
N ASP A 68 -7.11 13.04 14.36
CA ASP A 68 -5.65 13.03 14.46
C ASP A 68 -5.11 13.71 15.73
N ARG A 69 -5.80 14.77 16.20
CA ARG A 69 -5.42 15.48 17.45
C ARG A 69 -5.57 14.57 18.67
N LEU A 70 -6.61 13.74 18.73
CA LEU A 70 -6.77 12.77 19.79
C LEU A 70 -5.64 11.73 19.74
N ILE A 71 -5.32 11.21 18.55
CA ILE A 71 -4.22 10.25 18.38
C ILE A 71 -2.87 10.87 18.80
N LYS A 72 -2.63 12.17 18.49
CA LYS A 72 -1.46 12.91 18.99
C LYS A 72 -1.37 12.90 20.52
N GLN A 73 -2.51 13.10 21.22
CA GLN A 73 -2.54 13.07 22.69
C GLN A 73 -2.15 11.72 23.28
N PHE A 74 -2.41 10.62 22.55
CA PHE A 74 -1.94 9.29 22.92
C PHE A 74 -0.47 9.03 22.56
N GLY A 75 0.22 9.99 21.95
CA GLY A 75 1.62 9.86 21.53
C GLY A 75 1.80 9.26 20.14
N GLY A 76 0.79 9.41 19.27
CA GLY A 76 0.79 8.97 17.89
C GLY A 76 0.20 7.61 17.66
N LEU A 77 0.09 7.24 16.37
CA LEU A 77 -0.61 6.05 15.94
C LEU A 77 0.07 4.76 16.43
N HIS A 78 1.39 4.72 16.50
CA HIS A 78 2.16 3.58 17.01
C HIS A 78 1.74 3.20 18.44
N LYS A 79 1.67 4.19 19.35
CA LYS A 79 1.23 3.95 20.72
C LYS A 79 -0.26 3.66 20.80
N PHE A 80 -1.07 4.37 19.99
CA PHE A 80 -2.52 4.24 20.00
C PHE A 80 -2.98 2.83 19.61
N MET A 81 -2.33 2.21 18.61
CA MET A 81 -2.67 0.86 18.15
C MET A 81 -1.75 -0.25 18.67
N ASN A 82 -0.79 0.06 19.55
CA ASN A 82 0.21 -0.88 20.06
C ASN A 82 1.01 -1.55 18.93
N TRP A 83 1.60 -0.73 18.05
CA TRP A 83 2.42 -1.19 16.93
C TRP A 83 3.82 -0.57 17.00
N ASP A 84 4.86 -1.40 16.87
CA ASP A 84 6.26 -1.02 17.08
C ASP A 84 7.10 -1.00 15.81
N ARG A 85 6.49 -1.30 14.66
CA ARG A 85 7.16 -1.32 13.35
C ARG A 85 6.72 -0.15 12.48
N PRO A 86 7.39 0.09 11.33
CA PRO A 86 7.04 1.19 10.45
C PRO A 86 5.55 1.26 10.08
N ILE A 87 5.03 2.49 10.00
CA ILE A 87 3.71 2.82 9.47
C ILE A 87 3.90 3.80 8.32
N LEU A 88 3.24 3.54 7.19
CA LEU A 88 3.04 4.53 6.15
C LEU A 88 1.62 5.09 6.27
N THR A 89 1.47 6.41 6.23
CA THR A 89 0.15 7.05 6.07
C THR A 89 0.01 7.59 4.66
N ASP A 90 -1.14 7.30 4.03
CA ASP A 90 -1.48 7.92 2.74
C ASP A 90 -1.74 9.43 2.90
N SER A 91 -1.83 10.15 1.77
CA SER A 91 -2.07 11.60 1.80
C SER A 91 -3.50 11.98 2.18
N GLY A 92 -4.44 11.04 2.10
CA GLY A 92 -5.88 11.30 2.15
C GLY A 92 -6.47 11.79 0.82
N GLY A 93 -5.64 12.15 -0.16
CA GLY A 93 -6.07 12.69 -1.45
C GLY A 93 -6.99 11.76 -2.20
N PHE A 94 -6.60 10.50 -2.41
CA PHE A 94 -7.41 9.53 -3.14
C PHE A 94 -8.83 9.37 -2.54
N GLN A 95 -8.98 9.33 -1.21
CA GLN A 95 -10.28 9.22 -0.55
C GLN A 95 -11.13 10.46 -0.77
N VAL A 96 -10.52 11.65 -0.77
CA VAL A 96 -11.19 12.91 -1.11
C VAL A 96 -11.70 12.87 -2.55
N PHE A 97 -10.90 12.34 -3.48
CA PHE A 97 -11.27 12.23 -4.90
C PHE A 97 -12.29 11.11 -5.17
N SER A 98 -12.22 9.99 -4.47
CA SER A 98 -13.08 8.82 -4.71
C SER A 98 -14.41 8.82 -3.94
N LEU A 99 -14.45 9.39 -2.72
CA LEU A 99 -15.61 9.33 -1.83
C LEU A 99 -16.46 10.61 -1.85
N ALA A 100 -15.90 11.76 -2.23
CA ALA A 100 -16.60 13.01 -2.24
C ALA A 100 -17.39 13.24 -3.53
N LYS A 101 -18.72 13.11 -3.45
CA LYS A 101 -19.61 13.40 -4.59
C LYS A 101 -19.63 14.87 -4.99
N LEU A 102 -19.42 15.77 -4.03
CA LEU A 102 -19.34 17.22 -4.22
C LEU A 102 -18.00 17.70 -3.68
N ARG A 103 -17.08 18.02 -4.59
CA ARG A 103 -15.76 18.57 -4.28
C ARG A 103 -15.46 19.77 -5.14
N ARG A 104 -14.71 20.71 -4.58
CA ARG A 104 -14.15 21.86 -5.30
C ARG A 104 -12.64 21.81 -5.13
N ILE A 105 -11.94 21.60 -6.24
CA ILE A 105 -10.49 21.63 -6.31
C ILE A 105 -10.07 23.06 -6.61
N ARG A 106 -9.13 23.58 -5.83
CA ARG A 106 -8.51 24.89 -6.02
C ARG A 106 -7.00 24.76 -5.83
N GLU A 107 -6.27 25.83 -6.06
CA GLU A 107 -4.83 25.84 -5.84
C GLU A 107 -4.46 25.65 -4.35
N GLU A 108 -5.28 26.16 -3.45
CA GLU A 108 -5.07 26.03 -2.01
C GLU A 108 -5.27 24.61 -1.49
N GLY A 109 -6.17 23.85 -2.12
CA GLY A 109 -6.56 22.51 -1.69
C GLY A 109 -7.94 22.10 -2.17
N VAL A 110 -8.56 21.16 -1.50
CA VAL A 110 -9.86 20.59 -1.87
C VAL A 110 -10.87 20.80 -0.75
N GLN A 111 -12.01 21.39 -1.08
CA GLN A 111 -13.16 21.48 -0.21
C GLN A 111 -14.16 20.39 -0.57
N PHE A 112 -14.61 19.61 0.42
CA PHE A 112 -15.55 18.51 0.23
C PHE A 112 -16.39 18.27 1.48
N ASN A 113 -17.38 17.38 1.37
CA ASN A 113 -18.22 16.99 2.50
C ASN A 113 -17.81 15.60 3.01
N SER A 114 -17.67 15.46 4.34
CA SER A 114 -17.46 14.18 5.01
C SER A 114 -18.55 13.17 4.63
N HIS A 115 -18.15 11.97 4.27
CA HIS A 115 -19.08 10.87 3.96
C HIS A 115 -19.74 10.28 5.21
N ILE A 116 -19.31 10.69 6.42
CA ILE A 116 -19.82 10.17 7.70
C ILE A 116 -20.95 11.03 8.21
N ASP A 117 -20.76 12.35 8.28
CA ASP A 117 -21.65 13.31 8.94
C ASP A 117 -22.02 14.50 8.05
N GLY A 118 -21.52 14.53 6.80
CA GLY A 118 -21.82 15.59 5.84
C GLY A 118 -21.17 16.94 6.12
N ARG A 119 -20.37 17.09 7.20
CA ARG A 119 -19.69 18.34 7.51
C ARG A 119 -18.72 18.74 6.41
N LYS A 120 -18.57 20.05 6.20
CA LYS A 120 -17.57 20.57 5.26
C LYS A 120 -16.16 20.39 5.81
N ILE A 121 -15.28 19.86 5.00
CA ILE A 121 -13.86 19.67 5.29
C ILE A 121 -13.07 20.35 4.19
N PHE A 122 -12.01 21.03 4.58
CA PHE A 122 -10.95 21.49 3.70
C PHE A 122 -9.71 20.66 3.95
N MET A 123 -9.05 20.21 2.89
CA MET A 123 -7.78 19.49 2.94
C MET A 123 -6.89 19.96 1.81
N GLY A 124 -5.74 20.45 2.14
CA GLY A 124 -4.67 20.82 1.24
C GLY A 124 -3.35 20.20 1.69
N PRO A 125 -2.24 20.59 1.08
CA PRO A 125 -0.91 20.10 1.44
C PRO A 125 -0.60 20.26 2.93
N GLU A 126 -0.79 21.45 3.47
CA GLU A 126 -0.47 21.75 4.88
C GLU A 126 -1.36 20.98 5.85
N GLU A 127 -2.68 20.90 5.58
CA GLU A 127 -3.59 20.13 6.41
C GLU A 127 -3.24 18.63 6.38
N SER A 128 -2.95 18.07 5.21
CA SER A 128 -2.55 16.67 5.08
C SER A 128 -1.26 16.38 5.87
N MET A 129 -0.24 17.24 5.73
CA MET A 129 1.01 17.08 6.47
C MET A 129 0.80 17.24 7.99
N GLN A 130 -0.02 18.20 8.42
CA GLN A 130 -0.33 18.38 9.82
C GLN A 130 -1.05 17.16 10.43
N ILE A 131 -2.01 16.57 9.70
CA ILE A 131 -2.71 15.35 10.13
C ILE A 131 -1.72 14.20 10.25
N GLN A 132 -0.90 13.96 9.24
CA GLN A 132 0.10 12.88 9.25
C GLN A 132 1.18 13.08 10.32
N SER A 133 1.56 14.33 10.61
CA SER A 133 2.45 14.67 11.72
C SER A 133 1.83 14.36 13.07
N ASN A 134 0.53 14.64 13.25
CA ASN A 134 -0.21 14.29 14.47
C ASN A 134 -0.35 12.77 14.64
N LEU A 135 -0.51 12.04 13.55
CA LEU A 135 -0.50 10.56 13.54
C LEU A 135 0.88 10.00 13.86
N GLY A 136 1.95 10.72 13.52
CA GLY A 136 3.33 10.33 13.80
C GLY A 136 3.81 9.12 13.03
N SER A 137 3.32 8.91 11.80
CA SER A 137 3.75 7.80 10.96
C SER A 137 5.25 7.86 10.64
N THR A 138 5.82 6.74 10.23
CA THR A 138 7.21 6.65 9.79
C THR A 138 7.41 7.33 8.45
N ILE A 139 6.48 7.07 7.51
CA ILE A 139 6.48 7.60 6.15
C ILE A 139 5.14 8.30 5.92
N ALA A 140 5.19 9.54 5.47
CA ALA A 140 4.03 10.30 5.03
C ALA A 140 4.04 10.46 3.51
N MET A 141 2.85 10.37 2.90
CA MET A 141 2.68 10.64 1.48
C MET A 141 2.35 12.11 1.23
N ALA A 142 2.94 12.71 0.22
CA ALA A 142 2.59 14.05 -0.21
C ALA A 142 1.14 14.10 -0.69
N PHE A 143 0.46 15.23 -0.45
CA PHE A 143 -0.90 15.44 -0.95
C PHE A 143 -0.87 15.68 -2.46
N ASP A 144 -1.68 14.93 -3.19
CA ASP A 144 -1.71 14.91 -4.65
C ASP A 144 -3.13 14.98 -5.20
N GLU A 145 -3.26 15.32 -6.46
CA GLU A 145 -4.49 15.15 -7.21
C GLU A 145 -4.39 13.91 -8.09
N CYS A 146 -5.31 12.95 -7.88
CA CYS A 146 -5.45 11.77 -8.73
C CYS A 146 -6.55 12.02 -9.77
N PRO A 147 -6.20 12.41 -11.02
CA PRO A 147 -7.19 12.61 -12.06
C PRO A 147 -7.81 11.29 -12.51
N PRO A 148 -9.04 11.29 -13.08
CA PRO A 148 -9.59 10.10 -13.73
C PRO A 148 -8.65 9.60 -14.83
N SER A 149 -8.48 8.28 -14.95
CA SER A 149 -7.55 7.64 -15.90
C SER A 149 -7.78 8.03 -17.37
N ARG A 150 -9.01 8.39 -17.70
CA ARG A 150 -9.43 8.82 -19.07
C ARG A 150 -9.80 10.30 -19.15
N ALA A 151 -9.22 11.14 -18.30
CA ALA A 151 -9.33 12.59 -18.45
C ALA A 151 -8.59 13.06 -19.71
N SER A 152 -8.90 14.28 -20.20
CA SER A 152 -8.14 14.84 -21.30
C SER A 152 -6.69 15.12 -20.90
N ASP A 153 -5.77 15.04 -21.85
CA ASP A 153 -4.34 15.29 -21.61
C ASP A 153 -4.10 16.67 -20.97
N GLN A 154 -4.87 17.68 -21.40
CA GLN A 154 -4.79 19.02 -20.82
C GLN A 154 -5.16 19.01 -19.33
N TYR A 155 -6.25 18.32 -18.95
CA TYR A 155 -6.62 18.20 -17.54
C TYR A 155 -5.57 17.44 -16.73
N ILE A 156 -5.00 16.37 -17.32
CA ILE A 156 -3.94 15.58 -16.66
C ILE A 156 -2.71 16.48 -16.46
N ARG A 157 -2.30 17.29 -17.43
CA ARG A 157 -1.18 18.25 -17.27
C ARG A 157 -1.45 19.27 -16.17
N ASP A 158 -2.61 19.91 -16.17
CA ASP A 158 -2.99 20.89 -15.14
C ASP A 158 -3.00 20.27 -13.74
N SER A 159 -3.46 19.02 -13.62
CA SER A 159 -3.47 18.25 -12.37
C SER A 159 -2.05 17.89 -11.90
N VAL A 160 -1.17 17.50 -12.82
CA VAL A 160 0.24 17.20 -12.53
C VAL A 160 0.99 18.45 -12.09
N ASP A 161 0.78 19.57 -12.75
CA ASP A 161 1.39 20.84 -12.39
C ASP A 161 0.94 21.29 -10.98
N ARG A 162 -0.33 21.10 -10.65
CA ARG A 162 -0.87 21.36 -9.30
C ARG A 162 -0.25 20.41 -8.29
N THR A 163 -0.19 19.12 -8.59
CA THR A 163 0.45 18.11 -7.71
C THR A 163 1.90 18.47 -7.45
N THR A 164 2.63 18.96 -8.43
CA THR A 164 4.01 19.44 -8.29
C THR A 164 4.12 20.60 -7.30
N ARG A 165 3.24 21.61 -7.43
CA ARG A 165 3.21 22.76 -6.50
C ARG A 165 2.80 22.33 -5.09
N TRP A 166 1.82 21.44 -4.98
CA TRP A 166 1.41 20.86 -3.71
C TRP A 166 2.52 20.03 -3.02
N LEU A 167 3.31 19.31 -3.82
CA LEU A 167 4.46 18.57 -3.28
C LEU A 167 5.51 19.50 -2.64
N LEU A 168 5.80 20.65 -3.27
CA LEU A 168 6.69 21.66 -2.69
C LEU A 168 6.16 22.16 -1.35
N ARG A 169 4.87 22.50 -1.27
CA ARG A 169 4.20 22.92 -0.02
C ARG A 169 4.22 21.82 1.04
N CYS A 170 3.98 20.55 0.66
CA CYS A 170 4.11 19.40 1.58
C CYS A 170 5.52 19.30 2.17
N LYS A 171 6.54 19.48 1.32
CA LYS A 171 7.95 19.40 1.74
C LYS A 171 8.31 20.53 2.72
N GLU A 172 7.89 21.74 2.45
CA GLU A 172 8.11 22.89 3.32
C GLU A 172 7.39 22.70 4.67
N GLU A 173 6.11 22.30 4.63
CA GLU A 173 5.32 22.09 5.84
C GLU A 173 5.86 20.93 6.68
N MET A 174 6.27 19.81 6.06
CA MET A 174 6.91 18.73 6.81
C MET A 174 8.19 19.17 7.49
N ALA A 175 9.04 19.92 6.81
CA ALA A 175 10.27 20.45 7.42
C ALA A 175 9.96 21.35 8.62
N ARG A 176 8.95 22.22 8.50
CA ARG A 176 8.47 23.05 9.60
C ARG A 176 7.95 22.22 10.78
N LEU A 177 7.11 21.22 10.51
CA LEU A 177 6.52 20.36 11.54
C LEU A 177 7.58 19.51 12.24
N ASN A 178 8.52 18.90 11.50
CA ASN A 178 9.60 18.10 12.08
C ASN A 178 10.55 18.92 12.96
N ALA A 179 10.60 20.25 12.81
CA ALA A 179 11.39 21.14 13.66
C ALA A 179 10.70 21.46 15.01
N LEU A 180 9.38 21.25 15.13
CA LEU A 180 8.64 21.59 16.36
C LEU A 180 8.95 20.59 17.49
N PRO A 181 9.04 21.07 18.73
CA PRO A 181 9.42 20.22 19.88
C PRO A 181 8.32 19.23 20.28
N ASP A 182 7.05 19.51 19.98
CA ASP A 182 5.88 18.71 20.32
C ASP A 182 5.42 17.78 19.19
N THR A 183 6.20 17.65 18.12
CA THR A 183 5.93 16.71 17.02
C THR A 183 6.16 15.27 17.49
N VAL A 184 5.20 14.41 17.20
CA VAL A 184 5.22 12.99 17.60
C VAL A 184 6.42 12.25 17.02
N ASN A 185 6.66 12.41 15.71
CA ASN A 185 7.82 11.85 15.01
C ASN A 185 8.54 12.96 14.24
N ARG A 186 9.67 13.42 14.77
CA ARG A 186 10.48 14.49 14.17
C ARG A 186 11.38 14.00 13.01
N GLU A 187 11.42 12.71 12.76
CA GLU A 187 12.15 12.06 11.68
C GLU A 187 11.19 11.44 10.64
N GLN A 188 9.97 11.98 10.55
CA GLN A 188 8.98 11.52 9.58
C GLN A 188 9.48 11.76 8.16
N LEU A 189 9.40 10.72 7.32
CA LEU A 189 9.88 10.71 5.94
C LEU A 189 8.77 11.14 4.97
N LEU A 190 9.14 11.76 3.85
CA LEU A 190 8.22 12.20 2.80
C LEU A 190 8.43 11.45 1.50
N PHE A 191 7.37 10.80 1.01
CA PHE A 191 7.33 10.24 -0.33
C PHE A 191 6.49 11.13 -1.24
N GLY A 192 7.05 11.51 -2.40
CA GLY A 192 6.33 12.23 -3.45
C GLY A 192 5.62 11.27 -4.39
N ILE A 193 4.60 11.75 -5.10
CA ILE A 193 3.77 10.93 -5.97
C ILE A 193 3.89 11.42 -7.42
N ASN A 194 4.36 10.54 -8.31
CA ASN A 194 4.30 10.73 -9.74
C ASN A 194 2.86 10.49 -10.23
N GLN A 195 2.32 11.44 -10.96
CA GLN A 195 1.03 11.38 -11.63
C GLN A 195 1.23 11.58 -13.16
N GLY A 196 0.20 11.35 -13.96
CA GLY A 196 0.27 11.54 -15.41
C GLY A 196 -0.64 10.60 -16.21
N GLY A 197 -1.60 9.93 -15.54
CA GLY A 197 -2.50 8.98 -16.21
C GLY A 197 -1.72 7.87 -16.92
N VAL A 198 -2.11 7.59 -18.16
CA VAL A 198 -1.44 6.64 -19.06
C VAL A 198 -0.73 7.37 -20.23
N VAL A 199 -0.25 8.58 -20.00
CA VAL A 199 0.42 9.44 -20.99
C VAL A 199 1.92 9.48 -20.71
N ASP A 200 2.70 8.81 -21.54
CA ASP A 200 4.15 8.59 -21.36
C ASP A 200 4.92 9.89 -21.12
N GLU A 201 4.72 10.88 -21.97
CA GLU A 201 5.43 12.17 -21.90
C GLU A 201 5.19 12.86 -20.55
N ILE A 202 3.93 12.91 -20.09
CA ILE A 202 3.56 13.55 -18.82
C ILE A 202 4.18 12.78 -17.65
N ARG A 203 4.15 11.44 -17.67
CA ARG A 203 4.79 10.59 -16.65
C ARG A 203 6.29 10.84 -16.54
N ILE A 204 6.97 10.86 -17.68
CA ILE A 204 8.42 11.07 -17.77
C ILE A 204 8.80 12.47 -17.29
N GLU A 205 8.13 13.50 -17.77
CA GLU A 205 8.36 14.89 -17.38
C GLU A 205 8.18 15.08 -15.88
N HIS A 206 7.07 14.57 -15.33
CA HIS A 206 6.79 14.66 -13.90
C HIS A 206 7.79 13.84 -13.06
N ALA A 207 8.19 12.64 -13.51
CA ALA A 207 9.21 11.86 -12.81
C ALA A 207 10.54 12.60 -12.70
N ARG A 208 10.97 13.25 -13.77
CA ARG A 208 12.19 14.10 -13.80
C ARG A 208 12.03 15.30 -12.86
N THR A 209 10.89 15.95 -12.88
CA THR A 209 10.61 17.12 -12.03
C THR A 209 10.68 16.76 -10.54
N ILE A 210 9.98 15.70 -10.11
CA ILE A 210 9.98 15.32 -8.68
C ILE A 210 11.32 14.72 -8.23
N ARG A 211 12.08 14.12 -9.14
CA ARG A 211 13.45 13.63 -8.85
C ARG A 211 14.35 14.75 -8.33
N GLU A 212 14.28 15.94 -8.92
CA GLU A 212 15.11 17.09 -8.53
C GLU A 212 14.74 17.63 -7.12
N MET A 213 13.60 17.22 -6.58
CA MET A 213 13.18 17.63 -5.24
C MET A 213 13.87 16.87 -4.10
N ASN A 214 14.65 15.82 -4.41
CA ASN A 214 15.41 15.03 -3.45
C ASN A 214 14.57 14.57 -2.24
N LEU A 215 13.58 13.73 -2.51
CA LEU A 215 12.67 13.18 -1.50
C LEU A 215 13.23 11.90 -0.86
N ASP A 216 12.58 11.42 0.20
CA ASP A 216 12.97 10.15 0.85
C ASP A 216 12.54 8.92 0.03
N GLY A 217 11.50 9.05 -0.80
CA GLY A 217 11.03 8.01 -1.71
C GLY A 217 10.06 8.56 -2.74
N TYR A 218 9.72 7.75 -3.72
CA TYR A 218 8.91 8.14 -4.86
C TYR A 218 7.81 7.11 -5.10
N ALA A 219 6.56 7.57 -5.20
CA ALA A 219 5.44 6.72 -5.50
C ALA A 219 4.94 6.96 -6.94
N ILE A 220 4.31 5.95 -7.51
CA ILE A 220 3.59 6.01 -8.77
C ILE A 220 2.11 5.85 -8.44
N GLY A 221 1.36 6.93 -8.56
CA GLY A 221 -0.08 6.99 -8.32
C GLY A 221 -0.90 7.02 -9.60
N GLY A 222 -2.23 6.96 -9.45
CA GLY A 222 -3.16 7.06 -10.58
C GLY A 222 -3.13 5.88 -11.54
N LEU A 223 -2.69 4.71 -11.08
CA LEU A 223 -2.78 3.42 -11.76
C LEU A 223 -3.73 2.48 -10.97
N ALA A 224 -4.13 1.35 -11.59
CA ALA A 224 -5.18 0.46 -11.09
C ALA A 224 -6.54 1.16 -10.86
N VAL A 225 -6.86 2.14 -11.70
CA VAL A 225 -8.09 2.94 -11.65
C VAL A 225 -8.92 2.85 -12.95
N GLY A 226 -8.64 1.83 -13.78
CA GLY A 226 -9.43 1.53 -14.99
C GLY A 226 -8.64 1.27 -16.27
N GLU A 227 -7.31 1.40 -16.24
CA GLU A 227 -6.43 0.97 -17.33
C GLU A 227 -6.25 -0.56 -17.34
N SER A 228 -5.73 -1.10 -18.45
CA SER A 228 -5.35 -2.51 -18.55
C SER A 228 -4.05 -2.80 -17.78
N HIS A 229 -3.78 -4.08 -17.50
CA HIS A 229 -2.51 -4.48 -16.88
C HIS A 229 -1.32 -4.15 -17.79
N GLU A 230 -1.48 -4.31 -19.11
CA GLU A 230 -0.45 -3.98 -20.10
C GLU A 230 -0.13 -2.50 -20.10
N GLU A 231 -1.15 -1.62 -20.06
CA GLU A 231 -0.97 -0.17 -19.93
C GLU A 231 -0.24 0.18 -18.62
N MET A 232 -0.64 -0.43 -17.51
CA MET A 232 0.03 -0.23 -16.22
C MET A 232 1.52 -0.63 -16.29
N TYR A 233 1.83 -1.80 -16.86
CA TYR A 233 3.22 -2.27 -16.99
C TYR A 233 4.03 -1.36 -17.92
N HIS A 234 3.44 -0.91 -19.03
CA HIS A 234 4.06 0.05 -19.91
C HIS A 234 4.40 1.36 -19.18
N ILE A 235 3.48 1.91 -18.41
CA ILE A 235 3.73 3.12 -17.62
C ILE A 235 4.86 2.92 -16.59
N LEU A 236 4.97 1.75 -15.97
CA LEU A 236 6.10 1.44 -15.11
C LEU A 236 7.41 1.41 -15.91
N ASP A 237 7.40 0.81 -17.09
CA ASP A 237 8.58 0.72 -17.96
C ASP A 237 9.12 2.10 -18.36
N VAL A 238 8.23 3.07 -18.62
CA VAL A 238 8.63 4.41 -19.03
C VAL A 238 8.90 5.37 -17.85
N THR A 239 8.32 5.11 -16.66
CA THR A 239 8.41 6.04 -15.53
C THR A 239 9.58 5.71 -14.60
N VAL A 240 9.71 4.43 -14.19
CA VAL A 240 10.68 4.01 -13.18
C VAL A 240 12.14 4.38 -13.54
N PRO A 241 12.59 4.28 -14.81
CA PRO A 241 13.95 4.65 -15.17
C PRO A 241 14.30 6.14 -14.95
N HIS A 242 13.30 7.00 -14.78
CA HIS A 242 13.50 8.43 -14.53
C HIS A 242 13.47 8.79 -13.04
N LEU A 243 13.14 7.86 -12.16
CA LEU A 243 13.23 8.02 -10.70
C LEU A 243 14.65 7.67 -10.20
N PRO A 244 15.08 8.18 -9.01
CA PRO A 244 16.38 7.85 -8.46
C PRO A 244 16.51 6.36 -8.13
N GLU A 245 17.58 5.71 -8.56
CA GLU A 245 17.84 4.29 -8.29
C GLU A 245 18.18 3.99 -6.81
N ASP A 246 18.73 4.98 -6.12
CA ASP A 246 19.13 4.94 -4.70
C ASP A 246 18.00 5.35 -3.74
N LYS A 247 16.78 5.36 -4.23
CA LYS A 247 15.57 5.64 -3.45
C LYS A 247 14.51 4.56 -3.67
N PRO A 248 13.63 4.33 -2.68
CA PRO A 248 12.53 3.39 -2.85
C PRO A 248 11.47 3.91 -3.83
N VAL A 249 10.92 2.99 -4.62
CA VAL A 249 9.80 3.23 -5.54
C VAL A 249 8.56 2.48 -5.04
N TYR A 250 7.46 3.18 -4.89
CA TYR A 250 6.20 2.65 -4.39
C TYR A 250 5.10 2.70 -5.46
N LEU A 251 4.52 1.56 -5.81
CA LEU A 251 3.34 1.48 -6.69
C LEU A 251 2.07 1.41 -5.85
N MET A 252 1.29 2.49 -5.86
CA MET A 252 0.14 2.69 -4.97
C MET A 252 -1.07 1.86 -5.39
N GLY A 253 -1.70 1.20 -4.42
CA GLY A 253 -2.97 0.50 -4.60
C GLY A 253 -2.91 -0.80 -5.43
N VAL A 254 -1.74 -1.28 -5.78
CA VAL A 254 -1.50 -2.49 -6.57
C VAL A 254 -0.93 -3.58 -5.65
N GLY A 255 -1.48 -4.67 -5.72
CA GLY A 255 -1.97 -5.55 -5.73
C GLY A 255 -2.41 -6.99 -5.89
N THR A 256 -2.62 -7.46 -7.07
CA THR A 256 -2.66 -8.90 -7.27
C THR A 256 -1.24 -9.48 -7.20
N PRO A 257 -1.07 -10.77 -6.82
CA PRO A 257 0.25 -11.40 -6.84
C PRO A 257 0.96 -11.28 -8.18
N VAL A 258 0.24 -11.43 -9.29
CA VAL A 258 0.76 -11.28 -10.66
C VAL A 258 1.29 -9.87 -10.88
N ASN A 259 0.51 -8.84 -10.54
CA ASN A 259 0.92 -7.45 -10.72
C ASN A 259 2.14 -7.07 -9.86
N ILE A 260 2.24 -7.64 -8.66
CA ILE A 260 3.41 -7.43 -7.78
C ILE A 260 4.66 -8.03 -8.44
N LEU A 261 4.58 -9.28 -8.92
CA LEU A 261 5.70 -9.92 -9.60
C LEU A 261 6.17 -9.13 -10.83
N GLU A 262 5.23 -8.65 -11.65
CA GLU A 262 5.54 -7.85 -12.83
C GLU A 262 6.11 -6.47 -12.48
N ALA A 263 5.62 -5.84 -11.41
CA ALA A 263 6.11 -4.53 -10.99
C ALA A 263 7.49 -4.60 -10.32
N VAL A 264 7.78 -5.65 -9.54
CA VAL A 264 9.13 -5.88 -8.98
C VAL A 264 10.16 -6.04 -10.10
N ASP A 265 9.82 -6.76 -11.16
CA ASP A 265 10.68 -6.91 -12.36
C ASP A 265 11.04 -5.57 -13.01
N ARG A 266 10.19 -4.55 -12.79
CA ARG A 266 10.34 -3.17 -13.29
C ARG A 266 10.97 -2.20 -12.29
N GLY A 267 11.40 -2.71 -11.11
CA GLY A 267 12.13 -1.94 -10.11
C GLY A 267 11.28 -1.29 -9.02
N VAL A 268 10.05 -1.75 -8.82
CA VAL A 268 9.18 -1.29 -7.72
C VAL A 268 9.52 -2.01 -6.42
N ASP A 269 9.50 -1.27 -5.30
CA ASP A 269 9.93 -1.72 -3.98
C ASP A 269 8.80 -1.86 -2.97
N PHE A 270 7.79 -0.97 -3.01
CA PHE A 270 6.69 -0.91 -2.04
C PHE A 270 5.35 -1.15 -2.73
N PHE A 271 4.48 -1.86 -2.06
CA PHE A 271 3.14 -2.21 -2.53
C PHE A 271 2.13 -2.12 -1.40
N ASP A 272 0.90 -1.77 -1.73
CA ASP A 272 -0.27 -1.91 -0.88
C ASP A 272 -1.48 -2.32 -1.69
N CYS A 273 -2.38 -3.05 -1.09
CA CYS A 273 -3.70 -3.28 -1.64
C CYS A 273 -4.65 -3.82 -0.57
N VAL A 274 -5.93 -3.49 -0.68
CA VAL A 274 -6.97 -4.05 0.19
C VAL A 274 -7.39 -5.47 -0.20
N TYR A 275 -6.93 -5.99 -1.33
CA TYR A 275 -7.36 -7.30 -1.85
C TYR A 275 -7.14 -8.46 -0.88
N PRO A 276 -6.00 -8.61 -0.19
CA PRO A 276 -5.82 -9.73 0.74
C PRO A 276 -6.90 -9.78 1.81
N SER A 277 -7.13 -8.68 2.50
CA SER A 277 -8.13 -8.60 3.57
C SER A 277 -9.57 -8.58 3.04
N ARG A 278 -9.83 -7.89 1.91
CA ARG A 278 -11.15 -7.85 1.27
C ARG A 278 -11.55 -9.25 0.79
N ASN A 279 -10.69 -9.94 0.04
CA ASN A 279 -10.94 -11.29 -0.42
C ASN A 279 -11.10 -12.27 0.74
N GLY A 280 -10.25 -12.20 1.76
CA GLY A 280 -10.34 -13.06 2.94
C GLY A 280 -11.68 -12.94 3.65
N ARG A 281 -12.18 -11.72 3.86
CA ARG A 281 -13.50 -11.50 4.45
C ARG A 281 -14.67 -12.06 3.62
N HIS A 282 -14.47 -12.29 2.33
CA HIS A 282 -15.44 -12.89 1.43
C HIS A 282 -15.13 -14.36 1.11
N GLY A 283 -14.28 -15.02 1.93
CA GLY A 283 -13.98 -16.43 1.79
C GLY A 283 -13.10 -16.79 0.59
N TYR A 284 -12.50 -15.78 -0.07
CA TYR A 284 -11.50 -16.02 -1.12
C TYR A 284 -10.10 -15.99 -0.54
N VAL A 285 -9.34 -17.05 -0.78
CA VAL A 285 -7.96 -17.22 -0.30
C VAL A 285 -6.98 -17.44 -1.44
N TYR A 286 -5.77 -16.90 -1.29
CA TYR A 286 -4.69 -17.05 -2.27
C TYR A 286 -3.81 -18.24 -1.91
N THR A 287 -3.43 -19.03 -2.92
CA THR A 287 -2.48 -20.12 -2.79
C THR A 287 -1.48 -20.08 -3.93
N ASN A 288 -0.39 -20.85 -3.84
CA ASN A 288 0.57 -21.01 -4.92
C ASN A 288 0.00 -21.71 -6.16
N GLN A 289 -1.22 -22.25 -6.07
CA GLN A 289 -1.94 -22.91 -7.15
C GLN A 289 -3.18 -22.12 -7.60
N GLY A 290 -3.23 -20.83 -7.28
CA GLY A 290 -4.33 -19.94 -7.62
C GLY A 290 -5.24 -19.61 -6.44
N LYS A 291 -6.38 -19.00 -6.75
CA LYS A 291 -7.33 -18.46 -5.77
C LYS A 291 -8.46 -19.46 -5.52
N LEU A 292 -8.76 -19.74 -4.26
CA LEU A 292 -9.85 -20.63 -3.86
C LEU A 292 -11.02 -19.82 -3.31
N ASN A 293 -12.25 -20.28 -3.57
CA ASN A 293 -13.46 -19.79 -2.90
C ASN A 293 -13.94 -20.83 -1.90
N LEU A 294 -13.68 -20.60 -0.60
CA LEU A 294 -14.00 -21.56 0.44
C LEU A 294 -15.52 -21.69 0.73
N PHE A 295 -16.37 -20.91 0.10
CA PHE A 295 -17.84 -21.15 0.11
C PHE A 295 -18.25 -22.33 -0.75
N ASN A 296 -17.42 -22.79 -1.69
CA ASN A 296 -17.74 -23.86 -2.62
C ASN A 296 -18.02 -25.18 -1.87
N GLN A 297 -18.97 -25.95 -2.40
CA GLN A 297 -19.44 -27.19 -1.78
C GLN A 297 -18.34 -28.27 -1.72
N GLN A 298 -17.45 -28.30 -2.67
CA GLN A 298 -16.32 -29.24 -2.69
C GLN A 298 -15.44 -29.23 -1.42
N TYR A 299 -15.46 -28.14 -0.64
CA TYR A 299 -14.70 -28.03 0.60
C TYR A 299 -15.49 -28.48 1.86
N GLU A 300 -16.71 -29.00 1.70
CA GLU A 300 -17.56 -29.37 2.81
C GLU A 300 -16.99 -30.48 3.67
N LEU A 301 -16.32 -31.44 3.06
CA LEU A 301 -15.65 -32.57 3.72
C LEU A 301 -14.11 -32.51 3.55
N ASP A 302 -13.55 -31.38 3.13
CA ASP A 302 -12.11 -31.25 2.89
C ASP A 302 -11.37 -30.99 4.21
N SER A 303 -10.71 -32.03 4.72
CA SER A 303 -9.93 -32.00 5.98
C SER A 303 -8.56 -31.32 5.83
N ARG A 304 -8.13 -30.98 4.61
CA ARG A 304 -6.84 -30.34 4.33
C ARG A 304 -6.83 -28.88 4.81
N PRO A 305 -5.66 -28.28 5.10
CA PRO A 305 -5.53 -26.85 5.32
C PRO A 305 -5.84 -26.05 4.05
N ILE A 306 -5.93 -24.73 4.15
CA ILE A 306 -6.10 -23.87 2.95
C ILE A 306 -5.00 -24.17 1.92
N GLU A 307 -3.77 -24.29 2.39
CA GLU A 307 -2.62 -24.66 1.54
C GLU A 307 -1.69 -25.61 2.30
N GLU A 308 -1.33 -26.72 1.69
CA GLU A 308 -0.38 -27.69 2.22
C GLU A 308 1.00 -27.04 2.40
N GLY A 309 1.64 -27.26 3.55
CA GLY A 309 2.95 -26.70 3.87
C GLY A 309 2.94 -25.21 4.25
N CYS A 310 1.79 -24.54 4.24
CA CYS A 310 1.68 -23.15 4.67
C CYS A 310 1.82 -23.02 6.19
N GLY A 311 2.74 -22.17 6.67
CA GLY A 311 3.01 -21.94 8.09
C GLY A 311 2.09 -20.93 8.78
N CYS A 312 1.03 -20.43 8.13
CA CYS A 312 0.15 -19.43 8.74
C CYS A 312 -0.69 -20.03 9.88
N PRO A 313 -1.17 -19.21 10.84
CA PRO A 313 -1.97 -19.68 11.96
C PRO A 313 -3.24 -20.46 11.53
N ALA A 314 -3.86 -20.06 10.43
CA ALA A 314 -5.05 -20.73 9.90
C ALA A 314 -4.71 -22.14 9.40
N CYS A 315 -3.68 -22.29 8.56
CA CYS A 315 -3.32 -23.58 7.96
C CYS A 315 -2.73 -24.56 8.96
N ARG A 316 -2.03 -24.08 10.01
CA ARG A 316 -1.48 -24.96 11.08
C ARG A 316 -2.56 -25.64 11.93
N SER A 317 -3.76 -25.06 11.99
CA SER A 317 -4.74 -25.47 13.01
C SER A 317 -6.11 -25.84 12.45
N TYR A 318 -6.46 -25.40 11.23
CA TYR A 318 -7.85 -25.52 10.76
C TYR A 318 -7.94 -26.08 9.33
N SER A 319 -8.99 -26.91 9.12
CA SER A 319 -9.30 -27.45 7.80
C SER A 319 -10.15 -26.50 6.95
N ARG A 320 -10.13 -26.71 5.65
CA ARG A 320 -11.04 -26.03 4.71
C ARG A 320 -12.50 -26.25 5.07
N ALA A 321 -12.86 -27.47 5.47
CA ALA A 321 -14.22 -27.82 5.91
C ALA A 321 -14.68 -26.96 7.10
N TYR A 322 -13.84 -26.82 8.13
CA TYR A 322 -14.18 -26.01 9.30
C TYR A 322 -14.28 -24.52 8.96
N ILE A 323 -13.32 -23.99 8.19
CA ILE A 323 -13.36 -22.58 7.75
C ILE A 323 -14.61 -22.32 6.90
N ARG A 324 -14.95 -23.23 5.98
CA ARG A 324 -16.21 -23.15 5.21
C ARG A 324 -17.43 -23.12 6.12
N HIS A 325 -17.48 -24.00 7.14
CA HIS A 325 -18.57 -24.00 8.12
C HIS A 325 -18.71 -22.62 8.79
N LEU A 326 -17.62 -22.05 9.28
CA LEU A 326 -17.63 -20.73 9.90
C LEU A 326 -18.11 -19.63 8.96
N LEU A 327 -17.65 -19.64 7.72
CA LEU A 327 -18.09 -18.67 6.69
C LEU A 327 -19.60 -18.80 6.40
N LYS A 328 -20.12 -20.02 6.28
CA LYS A 328 -21.55 -20.31 6.08
C LYS A 328 -22.39 -19.88 7.31
N ALA A 329 -21.87 -20.10 8.50
CA ALA A 329 -22.49 -19.67 9.76
C ALA A 329 -22.35 -18.15 10.00
N LYS A 330 -21.61 -17.43 9.14
CA LYS A 330 -21.28 -15.99 9.29
C LYS A 330 -20.51 -15.68 10.57
N GLU A 331 -19.72 -16.63 11.06
CA GLU A 331 -18.85 -16.43 12.20
C GLU A 331 -17.63 -15.58 11.82
N MET A 332 -17.33 -14.58 12.62
CA MET A 332 -16.19 -13.67 12.37
C MET A 332 -14.85 -14.40 12.31
N LEU A 333 -14.71 -15.52 13.04
CA LEU A 333 -13.49 -16.32 13.02
C LEU A 333 -13.17 -16.85 11.61
N GLY A 334 -14.18 -17.23 10.81
CA GLY A 334 -13.96 -17.65 9.41
C GLY A 334 -13.34 -16.56 8.55
N MET A 335 -13.85 -15.32 8.66
CA MET A 335 -13.29 -14.16 7.95
C MET A 335 -11.88 -13.84 8.44
N ARG A 336 -11.62 -13.91 9.76
CA ARG A 336 -10.29 -13.68 10.35
C ARG A 336 -9.27 -14.69 9.85
N LEU A 337 -9.59 -15.97 9.85
CA LEU A 337 -8.68 -17.04 9.39
C LEU A 337 -8.31 -16.89 7.92
N CYS A 338 -9.29 -16.60 7.05
CA CYS A 338 -9.03 -16.34 5.64
C CYS A 338 -8.16 -15.08 5.44
N THR A 339 -8.42 -14.01 6.22
CA THR A 339 -7.64 -12.78 6.15
C THR A 339 -6.20 -12.99 6.60
N LEU A 340 -5.99 -13.67 7.72
CA LEU A 340 -4.65 -14.02 8.22
C LEU A 340 -3.86 -14.84 7.21
N HIS A 341 -4.50 -15.86 6.62
CA HIS A 341 -3.86 -16.66 5.58
C HIS A 341 -3.43 -15.79 4.40
N ASN A 342 -4.31 -14.93 3.88
CA ASN A 342 -3.99 -14.08 2.75
C ASN A 342 -2.85 -13.09 3.05
N LEU A 343 -2.85 -12.46 4.22
CA LEU A 343 -1.78 -11.55 4.61
C LEU A 343 -0.44 -12.28 4.77
N TYR A 344 -0.46 -13.47 5.37
CA TYR A 344 0.71 -14.33 5.48
C TYR A 344 1.24 -14.75 4.11
N PHE A 345 0.35 -15.13 3.18
CA PHE A 345 0.70 -15.47 1.79
C PHE A 345 1.46 -14.32 1.12
N TYR A 346 0.93 -13.08 1.21
CA TYR A 346 1.59 -11.91 0.62
C TYR A 346 2.93 -11.61 1.28
N ASN A 347 3.02 -11.62 2.61
CA ASN A 347 4.26 -11.36 3.32
C ASN A 347 5.33 -12.42 2.99
N THR A 348 4.93 -13.70 2.89
CA THR A 348 5.81 -14.81 2.51
C THR A 348 6.29 -14.67 1.06
N MET A 349 5.39 -14.37 0.12
CA MET A 349 5.74 -14.11 -1.27
C MET A 349 6.78 -12.99 -1.38
N MET A 350 6.62 -11.89 -0.64
CA MET A 350 7.60 -10.81 -0.65
C MET A 350 8.96 -11.24 -0.09
N LYS A 351 8.98 -12.10 0.93
CA LYS A 351 10.22 -12.70 1.45
C LYS A 351 10.89 -13.56 0.38
N GLU A 352 10.15 -14.45 -0.28
CA GLU A 352 10.66 -15.30 -1.37
C GLU A 352 11.19 -14.46 -2.55
N ILE A 353 10.51 -13.36 -2.89
CA ILE A 353 10.98 -12.40 -3.91
C ILE A 353 12.36 -11.83 -3.54
N ARG A 354 12.52 -11.34 -2.29
CA ARG A 354 13.81 -10.82 -1.83
C ARG A 354 14.92 -11.87 -1.89
N GLU A 355 14.63 -13.09 -1.47
CA GLU A 355 15.57 -14.23 -1.54
C GLU A 355 15.95 -14.52 -3.00
N ALA A 356 14.97 -14.60 -3.90
CA ALA A 356 15.22 -14.86 -5.33
C ALA A 356 16.08 -13.76 -5.97
N ILE A 357 15.86 -12.48 -5.63
CA ILE A 357 16.68 -11.36 -6.11
C ILE A 357 18.11 -11.48 -5.56
N ARG A 358 18.29 -11.77 -4.25
CA ARG A 358 19.61 -11.94 -3.63
C ARG A 358 20.42 -13.06 -4.27
N GLU A 359 19.76 -14.12 -4.69
CA GLU A 359 20.33 -15.29 -5.38
C GLU A 359 20.42 -15.12 -6.90
N ARG A 360 20.00 -13.96 -7.45
CA ARG A 360 19.98 -13.65 -8.89
C ARG A 360 19.22 -14.68 -9.73
N ARG A 361 18.09 -15.15 -9.22
CA ARG A 361 17.20 -16.11 -9.90
C ARG A 361 15.75 -15.60 -9.99
N TYR A 362 15.57 -14.30 -9.93
CA TYR A 362 14.23 -13.70 -9.87
C TYR A 362 13.37 -14.03 -11.09
N ALA A 363 13.94 -14.01 -12.29
CA ALA A 363 13.21 -14.35 -13.51
C ALA A 363 12.63 -15.79 -13.46
N GLY A 364 13.42 -16.76 -13.00
CA GLY A 364 12.97 -18.16 -12.83
C GLY A 364 11.91 -18.30 -11.74
N TYR A 365 12.07 -17.60 -10.60
CA TYR A 365 11.08 -17.56 -9.54
C TYR A 365 9.75 -16.97 -10.02
N LYS A 366 9.79 -15.80 -10.70
CA LYS A 366 8.60 -15.16 -11.29
C LYS A 366 7.87 -16.11 -12.23
N ALA A 367 8.58 -16.71 -13.19
CA ALA A 367 7.99 -17.64 -14.15
C ALA A 367 7.30 -18.84 -13.46
N SER A 368 7.94 -19.43 -12.45
CA SER A 368 7.38 -20.55 -11.69
C SER A 368 6.12 -20.16 -10.90
N LYS A 369 6.13 -18.97 -10.26
CA LYS A 369 4.96 -18.47 -9.52
C LYS A 369 3.78 -18.17 -10.44
N LEU A 370 4.02 -17.52 -11.58
CA LEU A 370 2.98 -17.20 -12.56
C LEU A 370 2.34 -18.48 -13.11
N ALA A 371 3.13 -19.48 -13.51
CA ALA A 371 2.63 -20.76 -13.98
C ALA A 371 1.77 -21.49 -12.93
N GLY A 372 2.11 -21.39 -11.66
CA GLY A 372 1.31 -21.95 -10.56
C GLY A 372 -0.04 -21.24 -10.39
N MET A 373 -0.07 -19.93 -10.57
CA MET A 373 -1.27 -19.10 -10.36
C MET A 373 -2.23 -19.10 -11.55
N GLU A 374 -1.74 -19.32 -12.78
CA GLU A 374 -2.54 -19.39 -14.02
C GLU A 374 -3.12 -20.77 -14.25
N GLY A 375 -2.68 -21.79 -13.52
CA GLY A 375 -3.24 -23.14 -13.62
C GLY A 375 -4.72 -23.14 -13.27
N PRO A 376 -5.54 -24.03 -13.89
CA PRO A 376 -6.94 -24.16 -13.50
C PRO A 376 -6.98 -24.44 -12.00
N PRO A 377 -7.93 -23.84 -11.24
CA PRO A 377 -8.10 -24.18 -9.84
C PRO A 377 -8.30 -25.69 -9.77
N LYS A 378 -7.28 -26.41 -9.31
CA LYS A 378 -7.36 -27.86 -9.12
C LYS A 378 -8.47 -28.11 -8.12
N GLY A 379 -9.57 -28.65 -8.64
CA GLY A 379 -10.83 -28.92 -7.98
C GLY A 379 -10.69 -29.75 -6.69
#